data_aeb7a53703e0c3aca8ab93440a8626ad
#
_entry.id   aeb7a53703e0c3aca8ab93440a8626ad
#
_cell.length_a   1.000
_cell.length_b   1.000
_cell.length_c   1.000
_cell.angle_alpha   90.00
_cell.angle_beta   90.00
_cell.angle_gamma   90.00
#
_symmetry.space_group_name_H-M   'P 1'
#
loop_
_entity.id
_entity.type
_entity.pdbx_description
1 polymer ?
#
loop_
_entity_poly.entity_id
_entity_poly.type
_entity_poly.pdbx_seq_one_letter_code
_entity_poly.pdbx_strand_id
1 'polypeptide(L)'
;MSSNFIVESCSVDSEEGVKLHTRIFKPRNEGEEVSDDENLVIVLVHPFSLLGGCQALLKGIASELASKGFKSVTFDTRGAGKSTGRATLTGFAEVKDVVAVCRWLCQNVDAHRILLVGSSAGAPIAGSAVEQVEQVVGYVSLGYPFGLMASILFGRHHKAILSSPKPKLFVMGTQDGFTSVSQLKKKLKSAVGRTETHLIEGVSHFQMEGPEYDSQEFDVPVHYALKDLFSYVELLSLYRTFLQALQLHREEFAHDHVTS
;
A
#
# COMPACT_ATOMS: atom_id res chain seq x y z
N MET A 1 18.94 -20.90 -0.64
CA MET A 1 19.40 -19.55 -0.99
C MET A 1 19.04 -18.64 0.18
N SER A 2 19.98 -17.88 0.75
CA SER A 2 19.65 -16.93 1.80
C SER A 2 18.84 -15.79 1.19
N SER A 3 17.76 -15.37 1.86
CA SER A 3 16.97 -14.23 1.39
C SER A 3 17.79 -12.93 1.52
N ASN A 4 17.71 -12.05 0.51
CA ASN A 4 18.39 -10.74 0.52
C ASN A 4 17.73 -9.72 1.45
N PHE A 5 16.88 -10.16 2.37
CA PHE A 5 16.20 -9.31 3.35
C PHE A 5 16.00 -10.05 4.67
N ILE A 6 15.73 -9.29 5.72
CA ILE A 6 15.34 -9.79 7.05
C ILE A 6 13.92 -9.35 7.37
N VAL A 7 13.21 -10.13 8.19
CA VAL A 7 11.86 -9.82 8.65
C VAL A 7 11.85 -9.74 10.17
N GLU A 8 11.45 -8.58 10.68
CA GLU A 8 11.23 -8.36 12.11
C GLU A 8 9.73 -8.27 12.37
N SER A 9 9.29 -8.81 13.51
CA SER A 9 7.90 -8.70 13.96
C SER A 9 7.81 -7.91 15.24
N CYS A 10 6.84 -7.00 15.32
CA CYS A 10 6.57 -6.22 16.51
C CYS A 10 5.07 -6.06 16.74
N SER A 11 4.69 -5.48 17.86
CA SER A 11 3.33 -5.07 18.17
C SER A 11 3.28 -3.56 18.25
N VAL A 12 2.37 -2.95 17.49
CA VAL A 12 2.12 -1.52 17.52
C VAL A 12 0.80 -1.26 18.25
N ASP A 13 0.83 -0.38 19.23
CA ASP A 13 -0.39 0.02 19.94
C ASP A 13 -1.19 1.03 19.11
N SER A 14 -2.46 0.74 18.88
CA SER A 14 -3.44 1.62 18.29
C SER A 14 -4.41 2.15 19.34
N GLU A 15 -5.33 3.01 18.94
CA GLU A 15 -6.35 3.53 19.85
C GLU A 15 -7.20 2.42 20.48
N GLU A 16 -7.82 2.70 21.64
CA GLU A 16 -8.72 1.78 22.36
C GLU A 16 -8.04 0.50 22.86
N GLY A 17 -6.70 0.53 23.08
CA GLY A 17 -5.94 -0.64 23.56
C GLY A 17 -5.76 -1.75 22.52
N VAL A 18 -6.01 -1.46 21.26
CA VAL A 18 -5.77 -2.42 20.17
C VAL A 18 -4.29 -2.59 19.92
N LYS A 19 -3.84 -3.83 19.82
CA LYS A 19 -2.46 -4.22 19.48
C LYS A 19 -2.42 -4.77 18.05
N LEU A 20 -1.62 -4.13 17.21
CA LEU A 20 -1.48 -4.48 15.80
C LEU A 20 -0.21 -5.30 15.58
N HIS A 21 -0.38 -6.52 15.09
CA HIS A 21 0.75 -7.36 14.70
C HIS A 21 1.35 -6.83 13.39
N THR A 22 2.59 -6.38 13.47
CA THR A 22 3.30 -5.70 12.38
C THR A 22 4.56 -6.46 12.01
N ARG A 23 4.86 -6.54 10.72
CA ARG A 23 6.10 -7.10 10.17
C ARG A 23 6.83 -6.05 9.36
N ILE A 24 8.13 -5.93 9.61
CA ILE A 24 9.03 -5.02 8.91
C ILE A 24 9.99 -5.86 8.09
N PHE A 25 9.99 -5.65 6.79
CA PHE A 25 10.89 -6.29 5.84
C PHE A 25 12.00 -5.28 5.52
N LYS A 26 13.22 -5.62 5.91
CA LYS A 26 14.40 -4.76 5.75
C LYS A 26 15.35 -5.38 4.72
N PRO A 27 15.84 -4.62 3.74
CA PRO A 27 16.93 -5.08 2.89
C PRO A 27 18.12 -5.54 3.73
N ARG A 28 18.81 -6.56 3.30
CA ARG A 28 20.08 -6.95 3.89
C ARG A 28 21.16 -6.18 3.14
N ASN A 29 21.66 -5.09 3.74
CA ASN A 29 22.73 -4.28 3.17
C ASN A 29 24.05 -5.06 3.28
N GLU A 30 24.49 -5.67 2.19
CA GLU A 30 25.85 -6.17 2.04
C GLU A 30 26.66 -5.09 1.29
N GLY A 31 27.10 -4.05 2.00
CA GLY A 31 28.28 -3.24 1.61
C GLY A 31 28.16 -2.25 0.46
N GLU A 32 26.98 -1.89 -0.03
CA GLU A 32 26.80 -0.82 -1.02
C GLU A 32 26.37 0.49 -0.36
N GLU A 33 26.87 1.62 -0.89
CA GLU A 33 26.48 2.96 -0.45
C GLU A 33 24.96 3.12 -0.46
N VAL A 34 24.43 3.46 0.68
CA VAL A 34 23.00 3.60 0.90
C VAL A 34 22.49 4.80 0.12
N SER A 35 21.55 4.60 -0.78
CA SER A 35 20.94 5.68 -1.55
C SER A 35 20.12 6.61 -0.65
N ASP A 36 19.88 7.87 -1.09
CA ASP A 36 19.05 8.90 -0.41
C ASP A 36 17.60 8.43 -0.05
N ASP A 37 17.21 7.24 -0.45
CA ASP A 37 15.93 6.60 -0.15
C ASP A 37 15.91 5.80 1.17
N GLU A 38 16.96 5.83 1.99
CA GLU A 38 17.04 5.07 3.27
C GLU A 38 15.88 5.30 4.22
N ASN A 39 15.32 6.50 4.18
CA ASN A 39 14.26 6.94 5.09
C ASN A 39 12.85 6.78 4.51
N LEU A 40 12.72 6.20 3.29
CA LEU A 40 11.43 5.83 2.74
C LEU A 40 10.99 4.48 3.27
N VAL A 41 9.77 4.42 3.79
CA VAL A 41 9.11 3.17 4.20
C VAL A 41 7.82 2.99 3.43
N ILE A 42 7.64 1.81 2.82
CA ILE A 42 6.42 1.45 2.09
C ILE A 42 5.50 0.66 3.02
N VAL A 43 4.36 1.23 3.37
CA VAL A 43 3.37 0.61 4.27
C VAL A 43 2.23 0.02 3.45
N LEU A 44 2.02 -1.28 3.59
CA LEU A 44 1.05 -2.06 2.84
C LEU A 44 -0.17 -2.37 3.73
N VAL A 45 -1.35 -1.95 3.27
CA VAL A 45 -2.64 -2.14 3.96
C VAL A 45 -3.43 -3.22 3.24
N HIS A 46 -3.71 -4.32 3.95
CA HIS A 46 -4.32 -5.53 3.39
C HIS A 46 -5.79 -5.37 3.04
N PRO A 47 -6.35 -6.31 2.22
CA PRO A 47 -7.77 -6.36 1.87
C PRO A 47 -8.70 -6.49 3.07
N PHE A 48 -10.00 -6.56 2.79
CA PHE A 48 -11.08 -6.54 3.79
C PHE A 48 -10.99 -7.72 4.79
N SER A 49 -10.69 -7.40 6.04
CA SER A 49 -10.50 -8.38 7.11
C SER A 49 -11.72 -9.25 7.39
N LEU A 50 -12.94 -8.72 7.26
CA LEU A 50 -14.18 -9.49 7.44
C LEU A 50 -14.40 -10.56 6.36
N LEU A 51 -13.67 -10.50 5.25
CA LEU A 51 -13.64 -11.53 4.20
C LEU A 51 -12.34 -12.35 4.22
N GLY A 52 -11.62 -12.37 5.35
CA GLY A 52 -10.40 -13.14 5.52
C GLY A 52 -9.11 -12.38 5.13
N GLY A 53 -9.20 -11.08 4.76
CA GLY A 53 -8.03 -10.28 4.46
C GLY A 53 -7.11 -10.12 5.69
N CYS A 54 -5.81 -10.33 5.48
CA CYS A 54 -4.77 -10.15 6.48
C CYS A 54 -3.43 -9.81 5.80
N GLN A 55 -2.44 -9.42 6.60
CA GLN A 55 -1.12 -9.05 6.08
C GLN A 55 -0.41 -10.15 5.29
N ALA A 56 -0.77 -11.42 5.50
CA ALA A 56 -0.15 -12.54 4.80
C ALA A 56 -0.32 -12.45 3.28
N LEU A 57 -1.46 -11.91 2.80
CA LEU A 57 -1.75 -11.69 1.38
C LEU A 57 -0.77 -10.71 0.71
N LEU A 58 -0.14 -9.82 1.47
CA LEU A 58 0.79 -8.81 0.96
C LEU A 58 2.26 -9.16 1.21
N LYS A 59 2.54 -10.34 1.83
CA LYS A 59 3.90 -10.78 2.16
C LYS A 59 4.78 -10.89 0.91
N GLY A 60 4.24 -11.39 -0.20
CA GLY A 60 4.96 -11.50 -1.47
C GLY A 60 5.44 -10.16 -1.98
N ILE A 61 4.55 -9.15 -2.01
CA ILE A 61 4.87 -7.77 -2.41
C ILE A 61 5.92 -7.18 -1.47
N ALA A 62 5.73 -7.31 -0.15
CA ALA A 62 6.67 -6.78 0.83
C ALA A 62 8.07 -7.40 0.71
N SER A 63 8.14 -8.71 0.50
CA SER A 63 9.41 -9.44 0.32
C SER A 63 10.13 -9.00 -0.95
N GLU A 64 9.41 -8.81 -2.05
CA GLU A 64 9.98 -8.37 -3.31
C GLU A 64 10.50 -6.93 -3.22
N LEU A 65 9.74 -6.03 -2.58
CA LEU A 65 10.19 -4.67 -2.29
C LEU A 65 11.49 -4.67 -1.47
N ALA A 66 11.55 -5.50 -0.41
CA ALA A 66 12.75 -5.62 0.41
C ALA A 66 13.95 -6.18 -0.35
N SER A 67 13.72 -7.17 -1.23
CA SER A 67 14.76 -7.72 -2.11
C SER A 67 15.33 -6.70 -3.08
N LYS A 68 14.57 -5.66 -3.40
CA LYS A 68 14.96 -4.55 -4.29
C LYS A 68 15.50 -3.33 -3.54
N GLY A 69 15.74 -3.45 -2.24
CA GLY A 69 16.35 -2.39 -1.44
C GLY A 69 15.36 -1.45 -0.74
N PHE A 70 14.03 -1.69 -0.82
CA PHE A 70 13.05 -0.85 -0.16
C PHE A 70 12.61 -1.43 1.19
N LYS A 71 12.65 -0.63 2.25
CA LYS A 71 12.05 -0.99 3.52
C LYS A 71 10.53 -1.04 3.38
N SER A 72 9.89 -2.18 3.68
CA SER A 72 8.45 -2.35 3.56
C SER A 72 7.84 -2.90 4.85
N VAL A 73 6.58 -2.58 5.08
CA VAL A 73 5.86 -2.94 6.30
C VAL A 73 4.47 -3.48 5.94
N THR A 74 4.15 -4.63 6.51
CA THR A 74 2.78 -5.15 6.53
C THR A 74 2.29 -5.24 7.96
N PHE A 75 0.99 -5.13 8.17
CA PHE A 75 0.39 -5.31 9.50
C PHE A 75 -1.04 -5.84 9.36
N ASP A 76 -1.48 -6.55 10.37
CA ASP A 76 -2.89 -6.91 10.51
C ASP A 76 -3.65 -5.72 11.11
N THR A 77 -4.71 -5.24 10.46
CA THR A 77 -5.61 -4.26 11.07
C THR A 77 -6.37 -4.90 12.24
N ARG A 78 -7.06 -4.11 13.03
CA ARG A 78 -7.87 -4.60 14.15
C ARG A 78 -8.79 -5.77 13.75
N GLY A 79 -8.76 -6.83 14.55
CA GLY A 79 -9.58 -8.03 14.33
C GLY A 79 -9.13 -8.93 13.17
N ALA A 80 -8.01 -8.61 12.51
CA ALA A 80 -7.40 -9.47 11.50
C ALA A 80 -6.20 -10.23 12.05
N GLY A 81 -5.92 -11.40 11.53
CA GLY A 81 -4.71 -12.19 11.78
C GLY A 81 -4.37 -12.33 13.25
N LYS A 82 -3.24 -11.74 13.67
CA LYS A 82 -2.77 -11.77 15.07
C LYS A 82 -3.04 -10.47 15.83
N SER A 83 -3.70 -9.49 15.23
CA SER A 83 -4.08 -8.24 15.89
C SER A 83 -5.30 -8.41 16.77
N THR A 84 -5.35 -7.64 17.86
CA THR A 84 -6.51 -7.61 18.76
C THR A 84 -7.61 -6.70 18.23
N GLY A 85 -8.70 -6.56 18.99
CA GLY A 85 -9.83 -5.71 18.62
C GLY A 85 -10.83 -6.41 17.71
N ARG A 86 -11.65 -5.63 17.01
CA ARG A 86 -12.69 -6.12 16.09
C ARG A 86 -12.67 -5.29 14.81
N ALA A 87 -12.74 -5.96 13.69
CA ALA A 87 -12.89 -5.34 12.38
C ALA A 87 -14.24 -4.62 12.25
N THR A 88 -14.25 -3.52 11.51
CA THR A 88 -15.46 -2.74 11.25
C THR A 88 -15.91 -2.89 9.80
N LEU A 89 -17.22 -2.77 9.57
CA LEU A 89 -17.80 -2.87 8.22
C LEU A 89 -17.35 -1.72 7.30
N THR A 90 -17.12 -0.57 7.86
CA THR A 90 -16.87 0.65 7.09
C THR A 90 -15.40 1.05 7.04
N GLY A 91 -14.51 0.38 7.79
CA GLY A 91 -13.07 0.64 7.77
C GLY A 91 -12.61 1.91 8.50
N PHE A 92 -13.50 2.70 9.13
CA PHE A 92 -13.08 3.95 9.79
C PHE A 92 -12.20 3.74 11.01
N ALA A 93 -12.42 2.66 11.77
CA ALA A 93 -11.55 2.33 12.88
C ALA A 93 -10.18 1.82 12.38
N GLU A 94 -10.16 1.10 11.26
CA GLU A 94 -8.95 0.61 10.61
C GLU A 94 -8.08 1.77 10.06
N VAL A 95 -8.67 2.91 9.69
CA VAL A 95 -7.91 4.13 9.35
C VAL A 95 -7.03 4.56 10.53
N LYS A 96 -7.54 4.48 11.77
CA LYS A 96 -6.75 4.80 12.97
C LYS A 96 -5.59 3.82 13.16
N ASP A 97 -5.76 2.57 12.77
CA ASP A 97 -4.69 1.57 12.81
C ASP A 97 -3.57 1.92 11.81
N VAL A 98 -3.92 2.32 10.57
CA VAL A 98 -2.95 2.80 9.58
C VAL A 98 -2.17 4.00 10.12
N VAL A 99 -2.87 4.98 10.68
CA VAL A 99 -2.24 6.18 11.28
C VAL A 99 -1.32 5.81 12.44
N ALA A 100 -1.74 4.89 13.31
CA ALA A 100 -0.93 4.43 14.44
C ALA A 100 0.36 3.76 13.98
N VAL A 101 0.29 2.86 12.98
CA VAL A 101 1.46 2.21 12.40
C VAL A 101 2.40 3.24 11.78
N CYS A 102 1.89 4.18 10.98
CA CYS A 102 2.71 5.22 10.36
C CYS A 102 3.44 6.07 11.41
N ARG A 103 2.75 6.53 12.45
CA ARG A 103 3.34 7.32 13.53
C ARG A 103 4.39 6.52 14.32
N TRP A 104 4.10 5.25 14.58
CA TRP A 104 5.06 4.37 15.25
C TRP A 104 6.34 4.19 14.42
N LEU A 105 6.22 4.04 13.10
CA LEU A 105 7.36 3.95 12.19
C LEU A 105 8.22 5.21 12.19
N CYS A 106 7.61 6.39 12.23
CA CYS A 106 8.33 7.65 12.35
C CYS A 106 9.14 7.74 13.66
N GLN A 107 8.63 7.18 14.75
CA GLN A 107 9.24 7.25 16.07
C GLN A 107 10.29 6.15 16.32
N ASN A 108 10.15 4.98 15.71
CA ASN A 108 10.92 3.78 16.06
C ASN A 108 11.81 3.23 14.93
N VAL A 109 11.53 3.63 13.68
CA VAL A 109 12.23 3.10 12.49
C VAL A 109 12.82 4.24 11.65
N ASP A 110 12.75 5.47 12.16
CA ASP A 110 13.25 6.67 11.50
C ASP A 110 12.65 6.90 10.09
N ALA A 111 11.35 6.61 9.95
CA ALA A 111 10.64 6.81 8.72
C ALA A 111 10.34 8.30 8.50
N HIS A 112 11.16 8.98 7.69
CA HIS A 112 10.93 10.39 7.33
C HIS A 112 9.94 10.53 6.17
N ARG A 113 9.83 9.51 5.33
CA ARG A 113 8.93 9.45 4.18
C ARG A 113 8.17 8.13 4.19
N ILE A 114 6.87 8.17 3.96
CA ILE A 114 6.01 6.99 3.92
C ILE A 114 5.25 6.98 2.60
N LEU A 115 5.30 5.87 1.87
CA LEU A 115 4.41 5.56 0.77
C LEU A 115 3.32 4.61 1.28
N LEU A 116 2.06 5.05 1.24
CA LEU A 116 0.94 4.18 1.59
C LEU A 116 0.47 3.39 0.37
N VAL A 117 0.40 2.08 0.52
CA VAL A 117 -0.12 1.15 -0.50
C VAL A 117 -1.32 0.41 0.08
N GLY A 118 -2.48 0.53 -0.52
CA GLY A 118 -3.67 -0.19 -0.08
C GLY A 118 -4.17 -1.17 -1.14
N SER A 119 -4.50 -2.39 -0.73
CA SER A 119 -5.08 -3.40 -1.61
C SER A 119 -6.57 -3.56 -1.36
N SER A 120 -7.38 -3.58 -2.43
CA SER A 120 -8.82 -3.78 -2.38
C SER A 120 -9.49 -2.86 -1.35
N ALA A 121 -10.21 -3.36 -0.36
CA ALA A 121 -10.78 -2.57 0.73
C ALA A 121 -9.72 -1.84 1.60
N GLY A 122 -8.49 -2.33 1.64
CA GLY A 122 -7.36 -1.61 2.25
C GLY A 122 -7.01 -0.30 1.52
N ALA A 123 -7.35 -0.19 0.23
CA ALA A 123 -7.08 1.01 -0.54
C ALA A 123 -7.89 2.24 -0.04
N PRO A 124 -9.23 2.21 0.10
CA PRO A 124 -9.96 3.33 0.70
C PRO A 124 -9.56 3.62 2.15
N ILE A 125 -9.22 2.61 2.94
CA ILE A 125 -8.75 2.77 4.32
C ILE A 125 -7.41 3.52 4.33
N ALA A 126 -6.42 3.06 3.58
CA ALA A 126 -5.12 3.73 3.43
C ALA A 126 -5.27 5.15 2.87
N GLY A 127 -6.12 5.32 1.84
CA GLY A 127 -6.41 6.62 1.24
C GLY A 127 -6.98 7.64 2.22
N SER A 128 -7.76 7.20 3.22
CA SER A 128 -8.27 8.07 4.28
C SER A 128 -7.22 8.47 5.31
N ALA A 129 -6.13 7.75 5.42
CA ALA A 129 -5.02 8.07 6.33
C ALA A 129 -4.00 9.05 5.73
N VAL A 130 -3.98 9.22 4.40
CA VAL A 130 -2.95 9.98 3.65
C VAL A 130 -2.70 11.37 4.21
N GLU A 131 -3.76 12.13 4.51
CA GLU A 131 -3.65 13.51 5.03
C GLU A 131 -3.50 13.57 6.56
N GLN A 132 -3.60 12.43 7.27
CA GLN A 132 -3.53 12.39 8.73
C GLN A 132 -2.11 12.18 9.26
N VAL A 133 -1.16 11.91 8.35
CA VAL A 133 0.26 11.72 8.66
C VAL A 133 1.07 12.56 7.69
N GLU A 134 1.82 13.52 8.23
CA GLU A 134 2.63 14.47 7.46
C GLU A 134 3.67 13.75 6.59
N GLN A 135 4.33 12.73 7.15
CA GLN A 135 5.38 11.95 6.49
C GLN A 135 4.88 11.10 5.32
N VAL A 136 3.57 10.97 5.12
CA VAL A 136 3.05 10.30 3.93
C VAL A 136 3.29 11.20 2.72
N VAL A 137 4.12 10.76 1.80
CA VAL A 137 4.53 11.50 0.60
C VAL A 137 3.78 11.07 -0.67
N GLY A 138 3.05 9.97 -0.63
CA GLY A 138 2.29 9.48 -1.77
C GLY A 138 1.39 8.29 -1.41
N TYR A 139 0.57 7.91 -2.36
CA TYR A 139 -0.41 6.85 -2.20
C TYR A 139 -0.49 5.96 -3.45
N VAL A 140 -0.64 4.67 -3.23
CA VAL A 140 -0.91 3.70 -4.30
C VAL A 140 -2.08 2.83 -3.92
N SER A 141 -2.96 2.56 -4.88
CA SER A 141 -4.01 1.56 -4.72
C SER A 141 -3.83 0.39 -5.68
N LEU A 142 -4.03 -0.80 -5.17
CA LEU A 142 -4.13 -2.04 -5.92
C LEU A 142 -5.60 -2.47 -5.93
N GLY A 143 -6.28 -2.34 -7.07
CA GLY A 143 -7.69 -2.69 -7.20
C GLY A 143 -8.63 -1.81 -6.36
N TYR A 144 -8.63 -0.49 -6.52
CA TYR A 144 -9.52 0.41 -5.73
C TYR A 144 -11.01 0.12 -5.99
N PRO A 145 -11.80 -0.21 -4.96
CA PRO A 145 -13.20 -0.62 -5.14
C PRO A 145 -14.17 0.57 -5.26
N PHE A 146 -14.24 1.20 -6.45
CA PHE A 146 -15.18 2.28 -6.74
C PHE A 146 -16.58 1.83 -7.16
N GLY A 147 -16.80 0.52 -7.32
CA GLY A 147 -18.10 -0.02 -7.75
C GLY A 147 -19.22 0.23 -6.75
N LEU A 148 -20.46 0.04 -7.19
CA LEU A 148 -21.66 0.38 -6.42
C LEU A 148 -21.71 -0.33 -5.07
N MET A 149 -21.48 -1.64 -5.04
CA MET A 149 -21.54 -2.45 -3.81
C MET A 149 -20.47 -2.03 -2.81
N ALA A 150 -19.24 -1.83 -3.27
CA ALA A 150 -18.14 -1.38 -2.41
C ALA A 150 -18.35 0.07 -1.94
N SER A 151 -18.98 0.92 -2.75
CA SER A 151 -19.29 2.30 -2.37
C SER A 151 -20.32 2.40 -1.25
N ILE A 152 -21.15 1.38 -1.00
CA ILE A 152 -22.05 1.32 0.16
C ILE A 152 -21.22 1.29 1.45
N LEU A 153 -20.14 0.52 1.47
CA LEU A 153 -19.28 0.36 2.65
C LEU A 153 -18.19 1.46 2.72
N PHE A 154 -17.52 1.72 1.60
CA PHE A 154 -16.32 2.55 1.55
C PHE A 154 -16.51 3.90 0.84
N GLY A 155 -17.72 4.23 0.37
CA GLY A 155 -17.96 5.47 -0.41
C GLY A 155 -17.58 6.75 0.31
N ARG A 156 -17.65 6.77 1.65
CA ARG A 156 -17.25 7.93 2.46
C ARG A 156 -15.73 8.17 2.48
N HIS A 157 -14.94 7.11 2.23
CA HIS A 157 -13.48 7.19 2.13
C HIS A 157 -13.02 7.79 0.79
N HIS A 158 -13.82 7.66 -0.27
CA HIS A 158 -13.43 8.13 -1.61
C HIS A 158 -13.08 9.62 -1.62
N LYS A 159 -13.84 10.43 -0.86
CA LYS A 159 -13.60 11.87 -0.80
C LYS A 159 -12.20 12.20 -0.27
N ALA A 160 -11.72 11.50 0.75
CA ALA A 160 -10.43 11.76 1.37
C ALA A 160 -9.29 11.68 0.33
N ILE A 161 -9.19 10.53 -0.37
CA ILE A 161 -8.11 10.35 -1.33
C ILE A 161 -8.29 11.18 -2.61
N LEU A 162 -9.51 11.39 -3.08
CA LEU A 162 -9.76 12.20 -4.26
C LEU A 162 -9.49 13.69 -4.03
N SER A 163 -9.65 14.18 -2.79
CA SER A 163 -9.37 15.58 -2.41
C SER A 163 -7.93 15.81 -1.96
N SER A 164 -7.14 14.77 -1.73
CA SER A 164 -5.74 14.90 -1.33
C SER A 164 -4.91 15.50 -2.46
N PRO A 165 -4.07 16.52 -2.21
CA PRO A 165 -3.13 17.05 -3.19
C PRO A 165 -1.93 16.12 -3.42
N LYS A 166 -1.67 15.16 -2.50
CA LYS A 166 -0.53 14.25 -2.59
C LYS A 166 -0.62 13.37 -3.84
N PRO A 167 0.52 13.05 -4.46
CA PRO A 167 0.58 12.19 -5.63
C PRO A 167 -0.04 10.83 -5.37
N LYS A 168 -0.75 10.29 -6.36
CA LYS A 168 -1.43 9.01 -6.24
C LYS A 168 -1.41 8.20 -7.53
N LEU A 169 -1.20 6.89 -7.37
CA LEU A 169 -1.24 5.91 -8.44
C LEU A 169 -2.37 4.91 -8.19
N PHE A 170 -3.20 4.68 -9.20
CA PHE A 170 -4.24 3.65 -9.19
C PHE A 170 -3.86 2.53 -10.15
N VAL A 171 -3.56 1.37 -9.60
CA VAL A 171 -3.29 0.15 -10.36
C VAL A 171 -4.53 -0.72 -10.34
N MET A 172 -4.94 -1.21 -11.50
CA MET A 172 -6.14 -2.03 -11.62
C MET A 172 -6.05 -2.99 -12.81
N GLY A 173 -6.53 -4.20 -12.63
CA GLY A 173 -6.70 -5.13 -13.73
C GLY A 173 -7.88 -4.73 -14.63
N THR A 174 -7.77 -4.93 -15.95
CA THR A 174 -8.86 -4.58 -16.89
C THR A 174 -10.08 -5.48 -16.75
N GLN A 175 -9.95 -6.64 -16.10
CA GLN A 175 -11.04 -7.58 -15.77
C GLN A 175 -11.45 -7.52 -14.28
N ASP A 176 -11.16 -6.39 -13.60
CA ASP A 176 -11.60 -6.18 -12.21
C ASP A 176 -13.12 -6.20 -12.11
N GLY A 177 -13.66 -7.13 -11.30
CA GLY A 177 -15.10 -7.32 -11.11
C GLY A 177 -15.75 -6.31 -10.14
N PHE A 178 -14.97 -5.56 -9.38
CA PHE A 178 -15.48 -4.57 -8.40
C PHE A 178 -15.50 -3.15 -8.96
N THR A 179 -14.63 -2.85 -9.93
CA THR A 179 -14.53 -1.53 -10.55
C THR A 179 -14.21 -1.68 -12.02
N SER A 180 -15.06 -1.17 -12.90
CA SER A 180 -14.71 -1.14 -14.33
C SER A 180 -13.72 -0.01 -14.64
N VAL A 181 -12.96 -0.16 -15.73
CA VAL A 181 -12.03 0.87 -16.21
C VAL A 181 -12.73 2.21 -16.43
N SER A 182 -13.96 2.19 -16.94
CA SER A 182 -14.76 3.40 -17.16
C SER A 182 -15.18 4.07 -15.84
N GLN A 183 -15.54 3.28 -14.82
CA GLN A 183 -15.84 3.79 -13.48
C GLN A 183 -14.61 4.41 -12.84
N LEU A 184 -13.44 3.75 -12.89
CA LEU A 184 -12.18 4.30 -12.41
C LEU A 184 -11.89 5.65 -13.06
N LYS A 185 -11.83 5.70 -14.40
CA LYS A 185 -11.57 6.94 -15.16
C LYS A 185 -12.58 8.05 -14.83
N LYS A 186 -13.85 7.71 -14.66
CA LYS A 186 -14.89 8.69 -14.28
C LYS A 186 -14.66 9.26 -12.89
N LYS A 187 -14.33 8.41 -11.92
CA LYS A 187 -14.07 8.83 -10.52
C LYS A 187 -12.83 9.71 -10.43
N LEU A 188 -11.76 9.35 -11.13
CA LEU A 188 -10.49 10.08 -11.07
C LEU A 188 -10.54 11.46 -11.76
N LYS A 189 -11.56 11.77 -12.57
CA LYS A 189 -11.75 13.13 -13.12
C LYS A 189 -11.90 14.20 -12.04
N SER A 190 -12.34 13.84 -10.84
CA SER A 190 -12.47 14.76 -9.71
C SER A 190 -11.28 14.73 -8.74
N ALA A 191 -10.26 13.95 -9.03
CA ALA A 191 -9.08 13.86 -8.19
C ALA A 191 -8.24 15.13 -8.28
N VAL A 192 -7.78 15.60 -7.12
CA VAL A 192 -6.89 16.74 -6.99
C VAL A 192 -5.44 16.24 -6.94
N GLY A 193 -4.50 17.06 -7.41
CA GLY A 193 -3.08 16.72 -7.45
C GLY A 193 -2.73 15.69 -8.53
N ARG A 194 -1.45 15.31 -8.57
CA ARG A 194 -0.95 14.35 -9.56
C ARG A 194 -1.62 12.99 -9.36
N THR A 195 -2.31 12.52 -10.39
CA THR A 195 -3.06 11.25 -10.37
C THR A 195 -2.73 10.45 -11.61
N GLU A 196 -2.20 9.25 -11.41
CA GLU A 196 -1.83 8.33 -12.48
C GLU A 196 -2.64 7.04 -12.40
N THR A 197 -2.79 6.36 -13.52
CA THR A 197 -3.43 5.05 -13.61
C THR A 197 -2.54 4.08 -14.36
N HIS A 198 -2.39 2.88 -13.82
CA HIS A 198 -1.78 1.76 -14.50
C HIS A 198 -2.81 0.64 -14.64
N LEU A 199 -3.10 0.24 -15.88
CA LEU A 199 -4.05 -0.84 -16.18
C LEU A 199 -3.29 -2.07 -16.61
N ILE A 200 -3.53 -3.19 -15.92
CA ILE A 200 -2.93 -4.48 -16.23
C ILE A 200 -3.93 -5.29 -17.05
N GLU A 201 -3.60 -5.54 -18.31
CA GLU A 201 -4.49 -6.19 -19.25
C GLU A 201 -4.78 -7.64 -18.85
N GLY A 202 -6.06 -8.02 -18.90
CA GLY A 202 -6.53 -9.39 -18.61
C GLY A 202 -6.51 -9.80 -17.14
N VAL A 203 -6.05 -8.96 -16.22
CA VAL A 203 -5.96 -9.26 -14.79
C VAL A 203 -7.27 -8.97 -14.08
N SER A 204 -7.71 -9.88 -13.22
CA SER A 204 -8.87 -9.74 -12.33
C SER A 204 -8.49 -9.12 -10.98
N HIS A 205 -9.49 -8.75 -10.18
CA HIS A 205 -9.31 -8.11 -8.88
C HIS A 205 -8.40 -8.92 -7.92
N PHE A 206 -8.69 -10.20 -7.75
CA PHE A 206 -7.96 -11.05 -6.79
C PHE A 206 -6.54 -11.42 -7.23
N GLN A 207 -6.21 -11.29 -8.51
CA GLN A 207 -4.85 -11.51 -9.01
C GLN A 207 -3.89 -10.36 -8.67
N MET A 208 -4.40 -9.25 -8.13
CA MET A 208 -3.58 -8.10 -7.71
C MET A 208 -2.82 -8.32 -6.40
N GLU A 209 -3.16 -9.34 -5.62
CA GLU A 209 -2.64 -9.55 -4.27
C GLU A 209 -1.45 -10.52 -4.21
N GLY A 210 -1.22 -11.27 -5.28
CA GLY A 210 -0.18 -12.28 -5.34
C GLY A 210 -0.57 -13.60 -4.63
N PRO A 211 0.22 -14.66 -4.78
CA PRO A 211 -0.05 -15.94 -4.16
C PRO A 211 0.17 -15.90 -2.64
N GLU A 212 -0.69 -16.56 -1.86
CA GLU A 212 -0.43 -16.86 -0.44
C GLU A 212 0.77 -17.81 -0.34
N TYR A 213 1.87 -17.35 0.19
CA TYR A 213 3.12 -18.12 0.27
C TYR A 213 3.15 -19.23 1.33
N ASP A 214 2.12 -19.39 2.16
CA ASP A 214 2.09 -20.35 3.28
C ASP A 214 1.10 -21.52 3.09
N SER A 215 0.38 -21.64 1.98
CA SER A 215 -0.47 -22.82 1.73
C SER A 215 0.29 -23.85 0.90
N GLN A 216 0.79 -24.90 1.55
CA GLN A 216 1.39 -26.09 0.88
C GLN A 216 0.37 -26.93 0.09
N GLU A 217 -0.84 -26.45 -0.20
CA GLU A 217 -1.93 -27.28 -0.72
C GLU A 217 -2.78 -26.64 -1.83
N PHE A 218 -2.23 -25.76 -2.67
CA PHE A 218 -2.90 -25.48 -3.95
C PHE A 218 -1.87 -25.48 -5.08
N ASP A 219 -2.01 -26.51 -5.89
CA ASP A 219 -1.33 -26.71 -7.18
C ASP A 219 -1.83 -25.66 -8.21
N VAL A 220 -1.58 -24.37 -7.91
CA VAL A 220 -1.78 -23.29 -8.87
C VAL A 220 -0.54 -23.24 -9.72
N PRO A 221 -0.64 -23.41 -11.06
CA PRO A 221 0.52 -23.47 -11.91
C PRO A 221 1.43 -22.27 -11.69
N VAL A 222 2.68 -22.53 -11.32
CA VAL A 222 3.78 -21.56 -11.14
C VAL A 222 3.88 -20.55 -12.30
N HIS A 223 3.31 -20.90 -13.45
CA HIS A 223 3.27 -20.07 -14.66
C HIS A 223 2.43 -18.78 -14.53
N TYR A 224 1.36 -18.79 -13.73
CA TYR A 224 0.58 -17.57 -13.44
C TYR A 224 1.32 -16.66 -12.45
N ALA A 225 1.93 -17.24 -11.42
CA ALA A 225 2.73 -16.49 -10.45
C ALA A 225 3.92 -15.76 -11.10
N LEU A 226 4.57 -16.35 -12.11
CA LEU A 226 5.67 -15.71 -12.85
C LEU A 226 5.17 -14.60 -13.79
N LYS A 227 4.00 -14.74 -14.39
CA LYS A 227 3.40 -13.70 -15.23
C LYS A 227 2.99 -12.49 -14.40
N ASP A 228 2.44 -12.75 -13.21
CA ASP A 228 2.10 -11.71 -12.24
C ASP A 228 3.36 -11.05 -11.66
N LEU A 229 4.44 -11.81 -11.44
CA LEU A 229 5.72 -11.27 -11.00
C LEU A 229 6.32 -10.29 -12.03
N PHE A 230 6.20 -10.54 -13.33
CA PHE A 230 6.62 -9.57 -14.37
C PHE A 230 5.76 -8.31 -14.35
N SER A 231 4.44 -8.43 -14.16
CA SER A 231 3.56 -7.27 -13.97
C SER A 231 3.92 -6.51 -12.70
N TYR A 232 4.32 -7.20 -11.62
CA TYR A 232 4.85 -6.57 -10.40
C TYR A 232 6.21 -5.91 -10.60
N VAL A 233 7.08 -6.46 -11.43
CA VAL A 233 8.37 -5.83 -11.78
C VAL A 233 8.15 -4.54 -12.58
N GLU A 234 7.21 -4.54 -13.52
CA GLU A 234 6.79 -3.32 -14.22
C GLU A 234 6.16 -2.32 -13.25
N LEU A 235 5.31 -2.79 -12.32
CA LEU A 235 4.75 -1.99 -11.26
C LEU A 235 5.84 -1.34 -10.40
N LEU A 236 6.86 -2.11 -9.99
CA LEU A 236 7.97 -1.60 -9.20
C LEU A 236 8.84 -0.62 -9.98
N SER A 237 8.99 -0.81 -11.30
CA SER A 237 9.62 0.17 -12.19
C SER A 237 8.81 1.47 -12.26
N LEU A 238 7.48 1.37 -12.35
CA LEU A 238 6.56 2.51 -12.25
C LEU A 238 6.62 3.18 -10.88
N TYR A 239 6.73 2.42 -9.79
CA TYR A 239 6.97 2.93 -8.44
C TYR A 239 8.26 3.73 -8.38
N ARG A 240 9.34 3.24 -8.95
CA ARG A 240 10.62 3.94 -9.01
C ARG A 240 10.49 5.24 -9.80
N THR A 241 9.86 5.21 -10.96
CA THR A 241 9.59 6.40 -11.79
C THR A 241 8.66 7.37 -11.06
N PHE A 242 7.65 6.87 -10.36
CA PHE A 242 6.73 7.68 -9.56
C PHE A 242 7.45 8.32 -8.36
N LEU A 243 8.31 7.59 -7.67
CA LEU A 243 9.11 8.11 -6.56
C LEU A 243 10.12 9.16 -7.03
N GLN A 244 10.78 8.97 -8.19
CA GLN A 244 11.65 9.96 -8.81
C GLN A 244 10.88 11.25 -9.18
N ALA A 245 9.65 11.10 -9.68
CA ALA A 245 8.79 12.24 -9.96
C ALA A 245 8.34 12.99 -8.69
N LEU A 246 8.15 12.26 -7.58
CA LEU A 246 7.91 12.86 -6.25
C LEU A 246 9.09 13.70 -5.77
N GLN A 247 10.31 13.26 -6.06
CA GLN A 247 11.55 13.94 -5.69
C GLN A 247 11.74 15.25 -6.46
N LEU A 248 11.52 15.24 -7.78
CA LEU A 248 11.58 16.43 -8.64
C LEU A 248 10.57 17.51 -8.20
N HIS A 249 9.38 17.13 -7.80
CA HIS A 249 8.35 18.09 -7.37
C HIS A 249 8.70 18.78 -6.03
N ARG A 250 9.48 18.12 -5.18
CA ARG A 250 9.94 18.69 -3.91
C ARG A 250 11.02 19.75 -4.11
N GLU A 251 11.85 19.59 -5.11
CA GLU A 251 12.91 20.57 -5.46
C GLU A 251 12.30 21.84 -6.06
N GLU A 252 11.25 21.74 -6.87
CA GLU A 252 10.50 22.90 -7.38
C GLU A 252 9.87 23.73 -6.26
N PHE A 253 9.20 23.08 -5.27
CA PHE A 253 8.60 23.80 -4.13
C PHE A 253 9.63 24.40 -3.15
N ALA A 254 10.81 23.79 -3.01
CA ALA A 254 11.89 24.33 -2.19
C ALA A 254 12.52 25.56 -2.84
N HIS A 255 12.56 25.64 -4.18
CA HIS A 255 13.10 26.79 -4.90
C HIS A 255 12.18 28.02 -4.85
N ASP A 256 10.86 27.82 -4.87
CA ASP A 256 9.89 28.92 -4.85
C ASP A 256 9.80 29.65 -3.49
N HIS A 257 10.20 28.97 -2.41
CA HIS A 257 10.23 29.57 -1.05
C HIS A 257 11.57 30.24 -0.69
N VAL A 258 12.61 30.11 -1.50
CA VAL A 258 13.92 30.77 -1.29
C VAL A 258 14.03 32.08 -2.08
N THR A 259 13.13 32.34 -3.03
CA THR A 259 13.15 33.51 -3.92
C THR A 259 12.01 34.51 -3.69
N SER A 260 11.28 34.41 -2.56
CA SER A 260 10.24 35.36 -2.17
C SER A 260 10.62 36.14 -0.92
#